data_e38941673e5a4f6f866d44ca3ab00bd9
#
_entry.id   e38941673e5a4f6f866d44ca3ab00bd9
#
_cell.length_a   1.000
_cell.length_b   1.000
_cell.length_c   1.000
_cell.angle_alpha   90.00
_cell.angle_beta   90.00
_cell.angle_gamma   90.00
#
_symmetry.space_group_name_H-M   'P 1'
#
loop_
_entity.id
_entity.type
_entity.pdbx_description
1 polymer ?
#
loop_
_entity_poly.entity_id
_entity_poly.type
_entity_poly.pdbx_seq_one_letter_code
_entity_poly.pdbx_strand_id
1 'polypeptide(L)'
;GTEYLERTLPAHVKVFYHFEDIPQSEFKLIIAVTPYIYSAEIPMLCFHPAVLHLGIGCRKQCDPSGIAEYIEAVMHRQGLCPFSLASLNTIELKKDEPLLEILHRRWADTETHIYPAEELKDITVPHPSEKAFEVTGVYGVAESTALKSSGEGTLVLEKQKGMLTEGNHFTFAIAVSATAMRGGHIEIVGAGPGDPELISVRGKRMLEKADLVLYAGSLVPRELTFYAKEGATVRSSAGMDLEEQFALMKKFYDKGLFIVRLHTGDPCIYGAIQEQMAFFDRYKMSYHITPGISSFQAAAAALRSQFTIPEKVQSIILTRGEGRTPMPEKEQLHKLAQSQSTMCIYLSAGIVEQVQIGRAS
;
A
#
# COMPACT_ATOMS: atom_id res chain seq x y z
N GLY A 1 6.99 -11.07 5.59
CA GLY A 1 8.08 -11.79 5.06
C GLY A 1 9.26 -11.02 4.48
N THR A 2 9.07 -10.07 3.58
CA THR A 2 10.18 -9.38 2.91
C THR A 2 10.99 -8.46 3.83
N GLU A 3 10.42 -7.87 4.85
CA GLU A 3 11.11 -6.98 5.79
C GLU A 3 12.29 -7.63 6.53
N TYR A 4 12.19 -8.93 6.84
CA TYR A 4 13.29 -9.65 7.47
C TYR A 4 14.45 -9.82 6.48
N LEU A 5 14.14 -10.22 5.26
CA LEU A 5 15.13 -10.36 4.18
C LEU A 5 15.83 -9.03 3.91
N GLU A 6 15.08 -7.95 3.72
CA GLU A 6 15.64 -6.61 3.46
C GLU A 6 16.63 -6.13 4.51
N ARG A 7 16.39 -6.49 5.78
CA ARG A 7 17.32 -6.14 6.89
C ARG A 7 18.54 -7.04 7.01
N THR A 8 18.50 -8.25 6.47
CA THR A 8 19.55 -9.26 6.64
C THR A 8 20.38 -9.49 5.38
N LEU A 9 19.98 -8.91 4.25
CA LEU A 9 20.72 -9.02 3.01
C LEU A 9 22.07 -8.30 3.09
N PRO A 10 23.15 -8.87 2.50
CA PRO A 10 24.42 -8.20 2.39
C PRO A 10 24.33 -6.87 1.61
N ALA A 11 25.21 -5.91 1.93
CA ALA A 11 25.18 -4.57 1.34
C ALA A 11 25.31 -4.52 -0.21
N HIS A 12 25.86 -5.57 -0.81
CA HIS A 12 25.99 -5.68 -2.29
C HIS A 12 24.74 -6.23 -2.97
N VAL A 13 23.70 -6.63 -2.22
CA VAL A 13 22.43 -7.12 -2.75
C VAL A 13 21.45 -5.96 -2.79
N LYS A 14 20.90 -5.66 -3.97
CA LYS A 14 19.85 -4.68 -4.17
C LYS A 14 18.51 -5.40 -4.37
N VAL A 15 17.44 -4.87 -3.78
CA VAL A 15 16.09 -5.40 -3.89
C VAL A 15 15.29 -4.54 -4.85
N PHE A 16 14.65 -5.18 -5.83
CA PHE A 16 13.72 -4.57 -6.77
C PHE A 16 12.35 -5.23 -6.62
N TYR A 17 11.30 -4.48 -6.83
CA TYR A 17 9.92 -4.98 -6.71
C TYR A 17 9.24 -5.16 -8.06
N HIS A 18 9.81 -4.59 -9.10
CA HIS A 18 9.38 -4.75 -10.49
C HIS A 18 10.57 -5.19 -11.32
N PHE A 19 10.36 -6.20 -12.15
CA PHE A 19 11.43 -6.80 -12.94
C PHE A 19 12.02 -5.79 -13.94
N GLU A 20 11.17 -4.90 -14.45
CA GLU A 20 11.51 -3.87 -15.43
C GLU A 20 12.44 -2.78 -14.87
N ASP A 21 12.47 -2.63 -13.54
CA ASP A 21 13.31 -1.64 -12.87
C ASP A 21 14.74 -2.13 -12.62
N ILE A 22 15.07 -3.41 -12.97
CA ILE A 22 16.38 -3.99 -12.73
C ILE A 22 17.35 -3.54 -13.83
N PRO A 23 18.41 -2.76 -13.53
CA PRO A 23 19.47 -2.43 -14.47
C PRO A 23 20.38 -3.65 -14.63
N GLN A 24 19.96 -4.62 -15.45
CA GLN A 24 20.59 -5.95 -15.53
C GLN A 24 22.09 -5.91 -15.80
N SER A 25 22.57 -4.91 -16.55
CA SER A 25 24.01 -4.73 -16.85
C SER A 25 24.87 -4.46 -15.61
N GLU A 26 24.27 -4.02 -14.48
CA GLU A 26 24.99 -3.72 -13.23
C GLU A 26 25.14 -4.96 -12.32
N PHE A 27 24.46 -6.06 -12.64
CA PHE A 27 24.41 -7.26 -11.80
C PHE A 27 24.98 -8.48 -12.50
N LYS A 28 25.40 -9.48 -11.71
CA LYS A 28 25.92 -10.77 -12.20
C LYS A 28 24.88 -11.88 -12.08
N LEU A 29 23.88 -11.73 -11.24
CA LEU A 29 22.85 -12.72 -10.97
C LEU A 29 21.58 -12.01 -10.52
N ILE A 30 20.44 -12.47 -11.01
CA ILE A 30 19.11 -12.13 -10.49
C ILE A 30 18.57 -13.33 -9.71
N ILE A 31 18.04 -13.08 -8.50
CA ILE A 31 17.24 -14.03 -7.76
C ILE A 31 15.80 -13.49 -7.75
N ALA A 32 14.92 -14.13 -8.51
CA ALA A 32 13.52 -13.74 -8.62
C ALA A 32 12.62 -14.63 -7.76
N VAL A 33 11.77 -14.04 -6.94
CA VAL A 33 10.71 -14.72 -6.18
C VAL A 33 9.37 -14.21 -6.71
N THR A 34 8.75 -14.95 -7.61
CA THR A 34 7.63 -14.43 -8.41
C THR A 34 6.77 -15.55 -8.99
N PRO A 35 5.44 -15.36 -9.12
CA PRO A 35 4.58 -16.28 -9.86
C PRO A 35 4.67 -16.10 -11.39
N TYR A 36 5.43 -15.09 -11.86
CA TYR A 36 5.56 -14.78 -13.27
C TYR A 36 6.80 -15.41 -13.89
N ILE A 37 6.75 -15.62 -15.20
CA ILE A 37 7.86 -16.09 -16.02
C ILE A 37 8.52 -14.87 -16.66
N TYR A 38 9.80 -14.65 -16.35
CA TYR A 38 10.60 -13.59 -16.94
C TYR A 38 11.75 -14.17 -17.76
N SER A 39 12.24 -13.40 -18.71
CA SER A 39 13.49 -13.65 -19.42
C SER A 39 14.49 -12.58 -19.03
N ALA A 40 15.71 -12.96 -18.70
CA ALA A 40 16.78 -12.06 -18.29
C ALA A 40 17.98 -12.17 -19.22
N GLU A 41 18.75 -11.08 -19.35
CA GLU A 41 20.00 -11.02 -20.11
C GLU A 41 21.20 -11.63 -19.37
N ILE A 42 21.08 -11.76 -18.04
CA ILE A 42 22.09 -12.32 -17.14
C ILE A 42 21.54 -13.58 -16.45
N PRO A 43 22.38 -14.42 -15.84
CA PRO A 43 21.93 -15.58 -15.09
C PRO A 43 20.84 -15.22 -14.08
N MET A 44 19.76 -16.02 -14.07
CA MET A 44 18.61 -15.81 -13.19
C MET A 44 18.21 -17.12 -12.51
N LEU A 45 18.04 -17.06 -11.19
CA LEU A 45 17.45 -18.12 -10.38
C LEU A 45 16.03 -17.71 -9.99
N CYS A 46 15.03 -18.51 -10.39
CA CYS A 46 13.64 -18.26 -10.10
C CYS A 46 13.10 -19.18 -9.00
N PHE A 47 12.46 -18.58 -8.01
CA PHE A 47 11.62 -19.27 -7.04
C PHE A 47 10.16 -18.89 -7.34
N HIS A 48 9.34 -19.91 -7.56
CA HIS A 48 7.92 -19.74 -7.87
C HIS A 48 7.08 -20.08 -6.63
N PRO A 49 6.69 -19.08 -5.82
CA PRO A 49 5.87 -19.33 -4.63
C PRO A 49 4.47 -19.81 -5.00
N ALA A 50 3.90 -20.71 -4.22
CA ALA A 50 2.54 -21.19 -4.38
C ALA A 50 1.53 -20.10 -3.92
N VAL A 51 1.13 -19.23 -4.85
CA VAL A 51 0.31 -18.04 -4.58
C VAL A 51 -0.80 -17.82 -5.62
N LEU A 52 -0.91 -18.69 -6.61
CA LEU A 52 -1.93 -18.60 -7.65
C LEU A 52 -3.09 -19.58 -7.33
N HIS A 53 -4.30 -19.09 -7.43
CA HIS A 53 -5.54 -19.83 -7.15
C HIS A 53 -6.33 -20.00 -8.43
N LEU A 54 -6.39 -21.22 -8.95
CA LEU A 54 -7.13 -21.56 -10.16
C LEU A 54 -8.58 -21.86 -9.82
N GLY A 55 -9.50 -21.02 -10.23
CA GLY A 55 -10.93 -21.31 -10.19
C GLY A 55 -11.41 -21.95 -11.49
N ILE A 56 -12.22 -22.98 -11.40
CA ILE A 56 -12.71 -23.73 -12.56
C ILE A 56 -14.21 -23.97 -12.48
N GLY A 57 -14.87 -23.80 -13.62
CA GLY A 57 -16.25 -24.19 -13.87
C GLY A 57 -16.34 -24.99 -15.17
N CYS A 58 -17.17 -26.02 -15.21
CA CYS A 58 -17.35 -26.81 -16.41
C CYS A 58 -18.81 -27.26 -16.58
N ARG A 59 -19.16 -27.77 -17.75
CA ARG A 59 -20.43 -28.46 -18.00
C ARG A 59 -20.47 -29.76 -17.20
N LYS A 60 -21.68 -30.25 -16.87
CA LYS A 60 -21.84 -31.52 -16.19
C LYS A 60 -21.25 -32.67 -17.04
N GLN A 61 -20.46 -33.54 -16.40
CA GLN A 61 -19.72 -34.63 -17.04
C GLN A 61 -18.83 -34.13 -18.19
N CYS A 62 -18.10 -33.06 -17.95
CA CYS A 62 -17.15 -32.48 -18.91
C CYS A 62 -16.06 -33.50 -19.24
N ASP A 63 -15.82 -33.75 -20.53
CA ASP A 63 -14.66 -34.52 -20.98
C ASP A 63 -13.38 -33.72 -20.60
N PRO A 64 -12.50 -34.25 -19.74
CA PRO A 64 -11.34 -33.53 -19.24
C PRO A 64 -10.16 -33.49 -20.22
N SER A 65 -10.28 -34.19 -21.36
CA SER A 65 -9.17 -34.38 -22.30
C SER A 65 -8.60 -33.07 -22.81
N GLY A 66 -7.30 -32.86 -22.61
CA GLY A 66 -6.54 -31.70 -23.09
C GLY A 66 -6.79 -30.41 -22.33
N ILE A 67 -7.67 -30.38 -21.31
CA ILE A 67 -8.01 -29.15 -20.58
C ILE A 67 -6.81 -28.67 -19.74
N ALA A 68 -6.10 -29.56 -19.06
CA ALA A 68 -4.93 -29.21 -18.26
C ALA A 68 -3.83 -28.56 -19.12
N GLU A 69 -3.52 -29.16 -20.26
CA GLU A 69 -2.54 -28.66 -21.21
C GLU A 69 -2.96 -27.31 -21.79
N TYR A 70 -4.26 -27.13 -22.06
CA TYR A 70 -4.80 -25.86 -22.51
C TYR A 70 -4.63 -24.76 -21.46
N ILE A 71 -4.96 -25.04 -20.20
CA ILE A 71 -4.79 -24.10 -19.08
C ILE A 71 -3.32 -23.71 -18.95
N GLU A 72 -2.40 -24.67 -18.94
CA GLU A 72 -0.95 -24.41 -18.91
C GLU A 72 -0.49 -23.52 -20.08
N ALA A 73 -0.92 -23.83 -21.29
CA ALA A 73 -0.58 -23.04 -22.46
C ALA A 73 -1.09 -21.60 -22.36
N VAL A 74 -2.27 -21.39 -21.77
CA VAL A 74 -2.80 -20.04 -21.49
C VAL A 74 -1.98 -19.36 -20.41
N MET A 75 -1.65 -20.04 -19.31
CA MET A 75 -0.80 -19.51 -18.24
C MET A 75 0.55 -19.04 -18.81
N HIS A 76 1.23 -19.88 -19.57
CA HIS A 76 2.50 -19.51 -20.20
C HIS A 76 2.39 -18.30 -21.12
N ARG A 77 1.34 -18.22 -21.95
CA ARG A 77 1.10 -17.05 -22.81
C ARG A 77 0.88 -15.74 -22.04
N GLN A 78 0.33 -15.86 -20.82
CA GLN A 78 0.12 -14.74 -19.91
C GLN A 78 1.32 -14.51 -18.96
N GLY A 79 2.42 -15.22 -19.18
CA GLY A 79 3.62 -15.12 -18.35
C GLY A 79 3.46 -15.66 -16.94
N LEU A 80 2.45 -16.52 -16.68
CA LEU A 80 2.21 -17.13 -15.38
C LEU A 80 2.89 -18.50 -15.29
N CYS A 81 3.55 -18.78 -14.16
CA CYS A 81 4.21 -20.07 -13.93
C CYS A 81 3.23 -21.07 -13.29
N PRO A 82 2.97 -22.24 -13.92
CA PRO A 82 2.11 -23.27 -13.35
C PRO A 82 2.60 -23.82 -12.00
N PHE A 83 3.89 -23.79 -11.73
CA PHE A 83 4.46 -24.17 -10.43
C PHE A 83 4.08 -23.22 -9.28
N SER A 84 3.51 -22.07 -9.60
CA SER A 84 2.99 -21.15 -8.60
C SER A 84 1.53 -21.42 -8.21
N LEU A 85 0.90 -22.45 -8.74
CA LEU A 85 -0.45 -22.84 -8.33
C LEU A 85 -0.46 -23.32 -6.88
N ALA A 86 -1.26 -22.68 -6.04
CA ALA A 86 -1.49 -23.03 -4.65
C ALA A 86 -2.74 -23.92 -4.49
N SER A 87 -3.79 -23.62 -5.27
CA SER A 87 -5.04 -24.35 -5.15
C SER A 87 -5.84 -24.45 -6.44
N LEU A 88 -6.66 -25.52 -6.50
CA LEU A 88 -7.72 -25.76 -7.48
C LEU A 88 -9.07 -25.52 -6.80
N ASN A 89 -9.92 -24.70 -7.38
CA ASN A 89 -11.11 -24.20 -6.71
C ASN A 89 -12.34 -24.36 -7.58
N THR A 90 -13.41 -24.88 -7.00
CA THR A 90 -14.71 -25.02 -7.69
C THR A 90 -15.87 -24.90 -6.74
N ILE A 91 -17.10 -24.95 -7.28
CA ILE A 91 -18.34 -24.97 -6.51
C ILE A 91 -18.75 -26.41 -6.16
N GLU A 92 -19.46 -26.60 -5.06
CA GLU A 92 -19.90 -27.92 -4.58
C GLU A 92 -20.66 -28.75 -5.64
N LEU A 93 -21.47 -28.10 -6.49
CA LEU A 93 -22.16 -28.73 -7.61
C LEU A 93 -21.22 -29.42 -8.61
N LYS A 94 -19.91 -29.16 -8.55
CA LYS A 94 -18.90 -29.68 -9.47
C LYS A 94 -17.86 -30.57 -8.81
N LYS A 95 -18.05 -30.93 -7.54
CA LYS A 95 -17.07 -31.69 -6.74
C LYS A 95 -16.74 -33.07 -7.33
N ASP A 96 -17.70 -33.70 -7.98
CA ASP A 96 -17.56 -35.07 -8.53
C ASP A 96 -17.28 -35.06 -10.04
N GLU A 97 -16.88 -33.93 -10.63
CA GLU A 97 -16.56 -33.82 -12.05
C GLU A 97 -15.19 -34.48 -12.36
N PRO A 98 -15.08 -35.34 -13.39
CA PRO A 98 -13.81 -35.97 -13.75
C PRO A 98 -12.68 -35.01 -14.01
N LEU A 99 -13.01 -33.81 -14.44
CA LEU A 99 -12.03 -32.72 -14.68
C LEU A 99 -11.20 -32.40 -13.43
N LEU A 100 -11.81 -32.36 -12.25
CA LEU A 100 -11.08 -32.04 -11.02
C LEU A 100 -10.01 -33.09 -10.69
N GLU A 101 -10.31 -34.36 -10.90
CA GLU A 101 -9.35 -35.46 -10.68
C GLU A 101 -8.15 -35.36 -11.62
N ILE A 102 -8.39 -35.04 -12.89
CA ILE A 102 -7.32 -34.86 -13.88
C ILE A 102 -6.44 -33.64 -13.54
N LEU A 103 -7.08 -32.51 -13.16
CA LEU A 103 -6.33 -31.31 -12.77
C LEU A 103 -5.51 -31.56 -11.50
N HIS A 104 -6.09 -32.27 -10.51
CA HIS A 104 -5.37 -32.62 -9.28
C HIS A 104 -4.18 -33.56 -9.55
N ARG A 105 -4.32 -34.52 -10.47
CA ARG A 105 -3.17 -35.34 -10.88
C ARG A 105 -2.08 -34.53 -11.57
N ARG A 106 -2.47 -33.53 -12.37
CA ARG A 106 -1.52 -32.68 -13.10
C ARG A 106 -0.74 -31.77 -12.16
N TRP A 107 -1.41 -31.24 -11.14
CA TRP A 107 -0.85 -30.36 -10.13
C TRP A 107 -1.05 -30.96 -8.73
N ALA A 108 -0.38 -32.08 -8.47
CA ALA A 108 -0.57 -32.90 -7.28
C ALA A 108 -0.23 -32.20 -5.95
N ASP A 109 0.62 -31.18 -5.99
CA ASP A 109 1.02 -30.40 -4.83
C ASP A 109 0.03 -29.27 -4.48
N THR A 110 -1.07 -29.12 -5.26
CA THR A 110 -2.09 -28.08 -5.02
C THR A 110 -3.17 -28.57 -4.07
N GLU A 111 -3.67 -27.68 -3.24
CA GLU A 111 -4.87 -27.93 -2.44
C GLU A 111 -6.14 -27.82 -3.31
N THR A 112 -7.15 -28.65 -3.02
CA THR A 112 -8.44 -28.56 -3.70
C THR A 112 -9.49 -28.00 -2.74
N HIS A 113 -10.09 -26.85 -3.11
CA HIS A 113 -11.15 -26.22 -2.32
C HIS A 113 -12.47 -26.26 -3.08
N ILE A 114 -13.51 -26.70 -2.38
CA ILE A 114 -14.88 -26.85 -2.89
C ILE A 114 -15.79 -25.96 -2.05
N TYR A 115 -16.37 -24.95 -2.67
CA TYR A 115 -17.17 -23.95 -1.99
C TYR A 115 -18.66 -24.14 -2.19
N PRO A 116 -19.50 -24.03 -1.15
CA PRO A 116 -20.94 -23.91 -1.32
C PRO A 116 -21.30 -22.58 -1.99
N ALA A 117 -22.44 -22.55 -2.71
CA ALA A 117 -22.89 -21.36 -3.43
C ALA A 117 -23.06 -20.14 -2.51
N GLU A 118 -23.49 -20.36 -1.26
CA GLU A 118 -23.70 -19.32 -0.24
C GLU A 118 -22.45 -18.49 0.06
N GLU A 119 -21.27 -19.11 0.01
CA GLU A 119 -20.01 -18.44 0.27
C GLU A 119 -19.50 -17.63 -0.92
N LEU A 120 -20.07 -17.82 -2.09
CA LEU A 120 -19.61 -17.21 -3.35
C LEU A 120 -20.57 -16.11 -3.88
N LYS A 121 -21.82 -16.08 -3.39
CA LYS A 121 -22.87 -15.21 -3.93
C LYS A 121 -22.58 -13.72 -3.82
N ASP A 122 -21.88 -13.31 -2.77
CA ASP A 122 -21.55 -11.90 -2.50
C ASP A 122 -20.24 -11.45 -3.15
N ILE A 123 -19.53 -12.35 -3.85
CA ILE A 123 -18.29 -12.03 -4.54
C ILE A 123 -18.58 -11.37 -5.88
N THR A 124 -18.19 -10.11 -6.01
CA THR A 124 -18.31 -9.39 -7.28
C THR A 124 -17.28 -9.92 -8.28
N VAL A 125 -17.76 -10.30 -9.47
CA VAL A 125 -16.92 -10.81 -10.55
C VAL A 125 -16.95 -9.87 -11.77
N PRO A 126 -15.84 -9.70 -12.51
CA PRO A 126 -15.79 -8.84 -13.69
C PRO A 126 -16.72 -9.31 -14.82
N HIS A 127 -16.91 -10.63 -14.96
CA HIS A 127 -17.68 -11.23 -16.06
C HIS A 127 -18.88 -12.04 -15.54
N PRO A 128 -19.93 -11.37 -15.02
CA PRO A 128 -21.12 -12.04 -14.54
C PRO A 128 -21.86 -12.76 -15.67
N SER A 129 -22.57 -13.85 -15.33
CA SER A 129 -23.35 -14.67 -16.28
C SER A 129 -24.65 -15.10 -15.64
N GLU A 130 -25.78 -14.61 -16.16
CA GLU A 130 -27.13 -15.00 -15.74
C GLU A 130 -27.33 -16.53 -15.87
N LYS A 131 -26.86 -17.11 -16.98
CA LYS A 131 -26.94 -18.56 -17.20
C LYS A 131 -26.19 -19.37 -16.14
N ALA A 132 -25.06 -18.86 -15.63
CA ALA A 132 -24.35 -19.50 -14.53
C ALA A 132 -25.15 -19.35 -13.24
N PHE A 133 -25.73 -18.18 -12.99
CA PHE A 133 -26.55 -17.92 -11.82
C PHE A 133 -27.79 -18.81 -11.75
N GLU A 134 -28.53 -18.97 -12.85
CA GLU A 134 -29.70 -19.85 -12.93
C GLU A 134 -29.39 -21.31 -12.54
N VAL A 135 -28.18 -21.80 -12.86
CA VAL A 135 -27.77 -23.18 -12.62
C VAL A 135 -27.08 -23.37 -11.27
N THR A 136 -26.29 -22.40 -10.85
CA THR A 136 -25.36 -22.56 -9.71
C THR A 136 -25.65 -21.62 -8.54
N GLY A 137 -26.51 -20.62 -8.70
CA GLY A 137 -26.73 -19.57 -7.72
C GLY A 137 -25.58 -18.55 -7.62
N VAL A 138 -24.61 -18.59 -8.55
CA VAL A 138 -23.42 -17.73 -8.55
C VAL A 138 -23.17 -17.18 -9.95
N TYR A 139 -22.89 -15.87 -10.07
CA TYR A 139 -22.71 -15.20 -11.35
C TYR A 139 -21.45 -15.62 -12.13
N GLY A 140 -20.47 -16.24 -11.48
CA GLY A 140 -19.24 -16.67 -12.16
C GLY A 140 -18.40 -17.63 -11.33
N VAL A 141 -18.62 -18.93 -11.47
CA VAL A 141 -17.94 -19.98 -10.67
C VAL A 141 -16.41 -19.84 -10.71
N ALA A 142 -15.81 -19.72 -11.89
CA ALA A 142 -14.36 -19.67 -12.02
C ALA A 142 -13.73 -18.44 -11.32
N GLU A 143 -14.27 -17.24 -11.55
CA GLU A 143 -13.75 -16.02 -10.94
C GLU A 143 -14.04 -15.97 -9.44
N SER A 144 -15.26 -16.30 -9.01
CA SER A 144 -15.62 -16.23 -7.59
C SER A 144 -14.84 -17.21 -6.73
N THR A 145 -14.63 -18.46 -7.21
CA THR A 145 -13.85 -19.46 -6.46
C THR A 145 -12.35 -19.10 -6.41
N ALA A 146 -11.78 -18.56 -7.50
CA ALA A 146 -10.40 -18.06 -7.50
C ALA A 146 -10.23 -16.90 -6.51
N LEU A 147 -11.12 -15.90 -6.53
CA LEU A 147 -11.10 -14.75 -5.62
C LEU A 147 -11.30 -15.18 -4.16
N LYS A 148 -12.26 -16.07 -3.87
CA LYS A 148 -12.49 -16.60 -2.53
C LYS A 148 -11.23 -17.24 -1.95
N SER A 149 -10.61 -18.13 -2.72
CA SER A 149 -9.43 -18.87 -2.28
C SER A 149 -8.18 -17.98 -2.13
N SER A 150 -8.09 -16.92 -2.91
CA SER A 150 -6.98 -15.97 -2.84
C SER A 150 -7.04 -15.02 -1.61
N GLY A 151 -8.10 -15.09 -0.80
CA GLY A 151 -8.31 -14.20 0.34
C GLY A 151 -8.59 -12.76 -0.09
N GLU A 152 -9.47 -12.58 -1.05
CA GLU A 152 -9.78 -11.28 -1.69
C GLU A 152 -8.59 -10.66 -2.44
N GLY A 153 -7.77 -11.50 -3.03
CA GLY A 153 -6.67 -11.08 -3.90
C GLY A 153 -7.17 -10.50 -5.23
N THR A 154 -6.30 -10.49 -6.23
CA THR A 154 -6.62 -9.92 -7.53
C THR A 154 -6.62 -10.98 -8.62
N LEU A 155 -7.57 -10.92 -9.55
CA LEU A 155 -7.53 -11.73 -10.76
C LEU A 155 -6.34 -11.28 -11.64
N VAL A 156 -5.40 -12.19 -11.84
CA VAL A 156 -4.27 -12.01 -12.77
C VAL A 156 -4.58 -12.61 -14.14
N LEU A 157 -5.59 -13.47 -14.18
CA LEU A 157 -6.20 -13.97 -15.40
C LEU A 157 -7.71 -14.02 -15.20
N GLU A 158 -8.42 -13.11 -15.85
CA GLU A 158 -9.87 -13.07 -15.84
C GLU A 158 -10.46 -14.28 -16.56
N LYS A 159 -11.77 -14.47 -16.47
CA LYS A 159 -12.49 -15.63 -17.00
C LYS A 159 -12.12 -15.96 -18.45
N GLN A 160 -11.51 -17.12 -18.62
CA GLN A 160 -11.27 -17.74 -19.92
C GLN A 160 -12.36 -18.80 -20.19
N LYS A 161 -12.74 -18.93 -21.43
CA LYS A 161 -13.67 -19.97 -21.90
C LYS A 161 -12.94 -20.90 -22.84
N GLY A 162 -13.11 -22.19 -22.65
CA GLY A 162 -12.54 -23.23 -23.53
C GLY A 162 -13.60 -24.23 -24.01
N MET A 163 -13.39 -24.72 -25.20
CA MET A 163 -14.07 -25.84 -25.79
C MET A 163 -13.13 -26.52 -26.78
N LEU A 164 -12.53 -27.63 -26.40
CA LEU A 164 -11.56 -28.35 -27.21
C LEU A 164 -12.20 -29.46 -28.05
N THR A 165 -13.28 -30.06 -27.52
CA THR A 165 -14.10 -31.06 -28.18
C THR A 165 -15.58 -30.73 -28.00
N GLU A 166 -16.46 -31.35 -28.79
CA GLU A 166 -17.89 -31.18 -28.62
C GLU A 166 -18.31 -31.71 -27.23
N GLY A 167 -18.87 -30.83 -26.39
CA GLY A 167 -19.31 -31.17 -25.04
C GLY A 167 -18.35 -30.83 -23.89
N ASN A 168 -17.08 -30.52 -24.13
CA ASN A 168 -16.15 -30.14 -23.09
C ASN A 168 -16.05 -28.62 -22.87
N HIS A 169 -17.19 -28.01 -22.58
CA HIS A 169 -17.20 -26.58 -22.23
C HIS A 169 -16.71 -26.37 -20.79
N PHE A 170 -15.70 -25.54 -20.66
CA PHE A 170 -15.15 -25.15 -19.36
C PHE A 170 -14.83 -23.67 -19.30
N THR A 171 -14.70 -23.15 -18.10
CA THR A 171 -14.24 -21.79 -17.81
C THR A 171 -13.23 -21.86 -16.68
N PHE A 172 -12.23 -20.99 -16.73
CA PHE A 172 -11.27 -20.87 -15.64
C PHE A 172 -10.82 -19.41 -15.48
N ALA A 173 -10.34 -19.12 -14.28
CA ALA A 173 -9.76 -17.83 -13.92
C ALA A 173 -8.65 -18.06 -12.89
N ILE A 174 -7.70 -17.16 -12.78
CA ILE A 174 -6.61 -17.26 -11.82
C ILE A 174 -6.52 -15.97 -11.02
N ALA A 175 -6.55 -16.10 -9.70
CA ALA A 175 -6.29 -15.02 -8.77
C ALA A 175 -4.94 -15.23 -8.06
N VAL A 176 -4.26 -14.15 -7.71
CA VAL A 176 -3.08 -14.18 -6.85
C VAL A 176 -3.49 -13.90 -5.40
N SER A 177 -2.88 -14.60 -4.44
CA SER A 177 -3.13 -14.41 -3.01
C SER A 177 -2.99 -12.94 -2.61
N ALA A 178 -3.94 -12.42 -1.83
CA ALA A 178 -3.84 -11.08 -1.26
C ALA A 178 -2.55 -10.88 -0.45
N THR A 179 -2.11 -11.93 0.25
CA THR A 179 -0.87 -11.92 1.05
C THR A 179 0.41 -11.94 0.23
N ALA A 180 0.34 -12.31 -1.07
CA ALA A 180 1.48 -12.33 -1.98
C ALA A 180 1.68 -11.00 -2.70
N MET A 181 0.66 -10.14 -2.71
CA MET A 181 0.76 -8.80 -3.26
C MET A 181 1.41 -7.87 -2.25
N ARG A 182 2.40 -7.11 -2.71
CA ARG A 182 2.89 -5.98 -1.93
C ARG A 182 1.81 -4.91 -1.97
N GLY A 183 1.11 -4.71 -0.86
CA GLY A 183 0.21 -3.57 -0.71
C GLY A 183 1.01 -2.27 -0.67
N GLY A 184 0.50 -1.21 -1.28
CA GLY A 184 1.04 0.13 -1.09
C GLY A 184 0.95 0.53 0.38
N HIS A 185 1.85 1.43 0.82
CA HIS A 185 1.81 1.99 2.16
C HIS A 185 2.25 3.45 2.15
N ILE A 186 1.59 4.26 2.94
CA ILE A 186 1.92 5.68 3.12
C ILE A 186 2.36 5.90 4.56
N GLU A 187 3.57 6.35 4.76
CA GLU A 187 4.05 6.80 6.05
C GLU A 187 4.09 8.33 6.07
N ILE A 188 3.28 8.94 6.94
CA ILE A 188 3.31 10.38 7.19
C ILE A 188 4.37 10.64 8.25
N VAL A 189 5.46 11.29 7.88
CA VAL A 189 6.66 11.43 8.73
C VAL A 189 6.89 12.87 9.12
N GLY A 190 7.12 13.10 10.41
CA GLY A 190 7.59 14.39 10.91
C GLY A 190 9.08 14.57 10.66
N ALA A 191 9.43 15.63 9.93
CA ALA A 191 10.81 15.99 9.58
C ALA A 191 11.60 16.62 10.73
N GLY A 192 10.94 16.93 11.83
CA GLY A 192 11.56 17.69 12.90
C GLY A 192 11.57 19.21 12.65
N PRO A 193 12.21 19.98 13.55
CA PRO A 193 12.10 21.43 13.62
C PRO A 193 13.04 22.20 12.69
N GLY A 194 13.81 21.51 11.83
CA GLY A 194 14.73 22.13 10.89
C GLY A 194 16.15 21.55 10.93
N ASP A 195 16.59 21.03 12.05
CA ASP A 195 17.85 20.30 12.16
C ASP A 195 17.66 18.85 11.68
N PRO A 196 18.40 18.38 10.66
CA PRO A 196 18.28 17.01 10.16
C PRO A 196 18.57 15.93 11.21
N GLU A 197 19.38 16.23 12.22
CA GLU A 197 19.70 15.29 13.31
C GLU A 197 18.54 15.10 14.28
N LEU A 198 17.54 15.99 14.24
CA LEU A 198 16.34 15.93 15.08
C LEU A 198 15.18 15.16 14.42
N ILE A 199 15.44 14.47 13.32
CA ILE A 199 14.48 13.49 12.83
C ILE A 199 14.44 12.27 13.75
N SER A 200 13.26 11.67 13.96
CA SER A 200 13.18 10.43 14.70
C SER A 200 13.91 9.29 13.96
N VAL A 201 14.49 8.35 14.72
CA VAL A 201 15.14 7.14 14.15
C VAL A 201 14.17 6.37 13.25
N ARG A 202 12.87 6.33 13.61
CA ARG A 202 11.83 5.72 12.78
C ARG A 202 11.66 6.51 11.48
N GLY A 203 11.54 7.82 11.55
CA GLY A 203 11.38 8.67 10.37
C GLY A 203 12.52 8.51 9.36
N LYS A 204 13.77 8.47 9.84
CA LYS A 204 14.93 8.18 9.00
C LYS A 204 14.79 6.81 8.31
N ARG A 205 14.46 5.74 9.06
CA ARG A 205 14.27 4.40 8.50
C ARG A 205 13.15 4.34 7.46
N MET A 206 12.09 5.14 7.61
CA MET A 206 11.03 5.22 6.63
C MET A 206 11.51 5.90 5.34
N LEU A 207 12.30 6.97 5.46
CA LEU A 207 12.94 7.61 4.29
C LEU A 207 13.86 6.64 3.54
N GLU A 208 14.66 5.86 4.25
CA GLU A 208 15.58 4.87 3.66
C GLU A 208 14.85 3.76 2.89
N LYS A 209 13.58 3.52 3.18
CA LYS A 209 12.74 2.52 2.49
C LYS A 209 11.88 3.09 1.36
N ALA A 210 11.73 4.41 1.30
CA ALA A 210 10.76 5.05 0.42
C ALA A 210 11.05 4.83 -1.06
N ASP A 211 9.99 4.53 -1.81
CA ASP A 211 9.98 4.54 -3.28
C ASP A 211 9.58 5.94 -3.80
N LEU A 212 8.75 6.65 -3.01
CA LEU A 212 8.40 8.06 -3.21
C LEU A 212 8.59 8.82 -1.91
N VAL A 213 9.35 9.91 -1.94
CA VAL A 213 9.39 10.91 -0.88
C VAL A 213 8.72 12.18 -1.40
N LEU A 214 7.55 12.50 -0.85
CA LEU A 214 6.81 13.73 -1.13
C LEU A 214 6.95 14.67 0.09
N TYR A 215 7.74 15.73 -0.02
CA TYR A 215 8.03 16.60 1.12
C TYR A 215 7.38 17.98 1.02
N ALA A 216 7.09 18.59 2.16
CA ALA A 216 6.31 19.82 2.30
C ALA A 216 7.13 21.11 2.02
N GLY A 217 7.75 21.20 0.87
CA GLY A 217 8.38 22.44 0.39
C GLY A 217 9.61 22.90 1.17
N SER A 218 9.81 24.22 1.25
CA SER A 218 11.02 24.85 1.76
C SER A 218 11.24 24.77 3.28
N LEU A 219 10.23 24.34 4.03
CA LEU A 219 10.33 24.20 5.49
C LEU A 219 10.88 22.84 5.94
N VAL A 220 11.09 21.91 5.01
CA VAL A 220 11.73 20.63 5.26
C VAL A 220 13.18 20.71 4.81
N PRO A 221 14.17 20.41 5.68
CA PRO A 221 15.57 20.37 5.28
C PRO A 221 15.80 19.43 4.11
N ARG A 222 16.44 19.92 3.06
CA ARG A 222 16.72 19.13 1.86
C ARG A 222 17.62 17.93 2.18
N GLU A 223 18.47 18.04 3.16
CA GLU A 223 19.38 16.99 3.64
C GLU A 223 18.64 15.72 4.04
N LEU A 224 17.43 15.84 4.57
CA LEU A 224 16.61 14.69 4.90
C LEU A 224 16.20 13.86 3.67
N THR A 225 16.09 14.49 2.51
CA THR A 225 15.77 13.77 1.27
C THR A 225 16.91 12.89 0.78
N PHE A 226 18.15 13.13 1.24
CA PHE A 226 19.31 12.30 0.90
C PHE A 226 19.32 10.94 1.59
N TYR A 227 18.45 10.73 2.61
CA TYR A 227 18.24 9.41 3.19
C TYR A 227 17.40 8.49 2.29
N ALA A 228 16.73 9.02 1.26
CA ALA A 228 16.00 8.21 0.32
C ALA A 228 16.93 7.22 -0.41
N LYS A 229 16.47 5.99 -0.58
CA LYS A 229 17.26 4.98 -1.28
C LYS A 229 17.52 5.38 -2.74
N GLU A 230 18.54 4.80 -3.32
CA GLU A 230 18.85 4.96 -4.76
C GLU A 230 17.64 4.51 -5.61
N GLY A 231 17.28 5.29 -6.62
CA GLY A 231 16.12 5.06 -7.48
C GLY A 231 14.79 5.56 -6.92
N ALA A 232 14.75 6.06 -5.68
CA ALA A 232 13.55 6.68 -5.14
C ALA A 232 13.17 7.96 -5.87
N THR A 233 11.89 8.18 -6.07
CA THR A 233 11.38 9.46 -6.58
C THR A 233 11.25 10.45 -5.43
N VAL A 234 11.94 11.59 -5.53
CA VAL A 234 11.87 12.68 -4.53
C VAL A 234 11.20 13.89 -5.16
N ARG A 235 10.12 14.38 -4.56
CA ARG A 235 9.32 15.51 -5.06
C ARG A 235 8.94 16.48 -3.95
N SER A 236 9.07 17.77 -4.26
CA SER A 236 8.49 18.83 -3.42
C SER A 236 7.02 19.00 -3.76
N SER A 237 6.17 19.14 -2.74
CA SER A 237 4.75 19.47 -2.91
C SER A 237 4.45 20.97 -2.92
N ALA A 238 5.46 21.84 -2.89
CA ALA A 238 5.28 23.30 -2.78
C ALA A 238 4.50 23.94 -3.95
N GLY A 239 4.55 23.33 -5.13
CA GLY A 239 3.82 23.80 -6.31
C GLY A 239 2.64 22.92 -6.69
N MET A 240 2.25 21.96 -5.85
CA MET A 240 1.16 21.01 -6.09
C MET A 240 -0.06 21.38 -5.29
N ASP A 241 -1.22 21.36 -5.92
CA ASP A 241 -2.48 21.36 -5.20
C ASP A 241 -2.71 20.01 -4.48
N LEU A 242 -3.79 19.92 -3.73
CA LEU A 242 -4.08 18.72 -2.93
C LEU A 242 -4.41 17.51 -3.81
N GLU A 243 -5.10 17.74 -4.93
CA GLU A 243 -5.51 16.69 -5.87
C GLU A 243 -4.29 16.11 -6.61
N GLU A 244 -3.35 16.96 -7.02
CA GLU A 244 -2.09 16.54 -7.64
C GLU A 244 -1.23 15.71 -6.68
N GLN A 245 -1.18 16.11 -5.39
CA GLN A 245 -0.49 15.34 -4.34
C GLN A 245 -1.12 13.96 -4.16
N PHE A 246 -2.45 13.88 -4.11
CA PHE A 246 -3.17 12.60 -3.99
C PHE A 246 -2.97 11.73 -5.22
N ALA A 247 -3.10 12.28 -6.41
CA ALA A 247 -2.89 11.54 -7.65
C ALA A 247 -1.48 10.93 -7.73
N LEU A 248 -0.47 11.71 -7.32
CA LEU A 248 0.91 11.23 -7.27
C LEU A 248 1.08 10.08 -6.26
N MET A 249 0.62 10.27 -5.02
CA MET A 249 0.72 9.22 -3.98
C MET A 249 -0.06 7.97 -4.39
N LYS A 250 -1.28 8.13 -4.93
CA LYS A 250 -2.12 7.01 -5.38
C LYS A 250 -1.45 6.22 -6.50
N LYS A 251 -0.81 6.88 -7.46
CA LYS A 251 -0.07 6.24 -8.55
C LYS A 251 1.02 5.29 -8.04
N PHE A 252 1.74 5.68 -6.98
CA PHE A 252 2.75 4.83 -6.36
C PHE A 252 2.12 3.75 -5.48
N TYR A 253 1.07 4.10 -4.74
CA TYR A 253 0.35 3.18 -3.87
C TYR A 253 -0.25 2.00 -4.65
N ASP A 254 -0.91 2.26 -5.77
CA ASP A 254 -1.54 1.24 -6.62
C ASP A 254 -0.52 0.26 -7.22
N LYS A 255 0.75 0.66 -7.29
CA LYS A 255 1.87 -0.21 -7.67
C LYS A 255 2.46 -1.01 -6.49
N GLY A 256 1.86 -0.94 -5.31
CA GLY A 256 2.37 -1.61 -4.11
C GLY A 256 3.63 -0.98 -3.54
N LEU A 257 3.90 0.29 -3.81
CA LEU A 257 5.12 0.98 -3.42
C LEU A 257 4.98 1.68 -2.06
N PHE A 258 6.12 1.96 -1.41
CA PHE A 258 6.19 2.62 -0.11
C PHE A 258 6.39 4.13 -0.29
N ILE A 259 5.44 4.91 0.22
CA ILE A 259 5.42 6.36 0.09
C ILE A 259 5.73 6.99 1.46
N VAL A 260 6.65 7.95 1.48
CA VAL A 260 6.83 8.85 2.62
C VAL A 260 6.28 10.22 2.29
N ARG A 261 5.28 10.64 3.07
CA ARG A 261 4.79 12.02 3.09
C ARG A 261 5.50 12.76 4.23
N LEU A 262 6.52 13.57 3.89
CA LEU A 262 7.38 14.23 4.86
C LEU A 262 6.87 15.63 5.18
N HIS A 263 6.49 15.87 6.43
CA HIS A 263 5.96 17.12 6.95
C HIS A 263 6.95 17.82 7.89
N THR A 264 6.90 19.12 7.94
CA THR A 264 7.68 19.95 8.88
C THR A 264 7.25 19.65 10.34
N GLY A 265 8.19 19.63 11.25
CA GLY A 265 7.92 19.43 12.68
C GLY A 265 7.25 18.10 12.98
N ASP A 266 6.09 18.15 13.62
CA ASP A 266 5.19 17.02 13.83
C ASP A 266 3.96 17.15 12.92
N PRO A 267 3.58 16.10 12.19
CA PRO A 267 2.44 16.16 11.26
C PRO A 267 1.11 16.49 11.91
N CYS A 268 0.92 16.09 13.17
CA CYS A 268 -0.32 16.30 13.90
C CYS A 268 -0.46 17.73 14.46
N ILE A 269 0.60 18.55 14.40
CA ILE A 269 0.58 19.93 14.88
C ILE A 269 0.67 20.89 13.69
N TYR A 270 -0.48 21.41 13.27
CA TYR A 270 -0.63 22.32 12.12
C TYR A 270 -0.12 21.77 10.79
N GLY A 271 -0.02 20.42 10.65
CA GLY A 271 0.47 19.75 9.46
C GLY A 271 -0.54 19.64 8.31
N ALA A 272 -1.80 20.04 8.50
CA ALA A 272 -2.89 19.94 7.53
C ALA A 272 -3.04 18.52 6.93
N ILE A 273 -2.90 17.49 7.78
CA ILE A 273 -2.96 16.09 7.35
C ILE A 273 -4.37 15.50 7.37
N GLN A 274 -5.35 16.19 7.97
CA GLN A 274 -6.71 15.67 8.13
C GLN A 274 -7.38 15.36 6.79
N GLU A 275 -7.22 16.24 5.81
CA GLU A 275 -7.78 16.03 4.46
C GLU A 275 -7.07 14.89 3.73
N GLN A 276 -5.75 14.75 3.95
CA GLN A 276 -4.97 13.64 3.39
C GLN A 276 -5.42 12.31 3.97
N MET A 277 -5.60 12.22 5.29
CA MET A 277 -6.10 11.02 5.96
C MET A 277 -7.51 10.65 5.49
N ALA A 278 -8.41 11.63 5.37
CA ALA A 278 -9.76 11.40 4.85
C ALA A 278 -9.76 10.83 3.43
N PHE A 279 -8.81 11.26 2.60
CA PHE A 279 -8.60 10.68 1.27
C PHE A 279 -8.11 9.22 1.38
N PHE A 280 -7.12 8.94 2.22
CA PHE A 280 -6.60 7.59 2.39
C PHE A 280 -7.67 6.63 2.93
N ASP A 281 -8.47 7.07 3.90
CA ASP A 281 -9.60 6.32 4.43
C ASP A 281 -10.66 6.02 3.36
N ARG A 282 -11.01 7.04 2.55
CA ARG A 282 -11.98 6.90 1.46
C ARG A 282 -11.59 5.82 0.45
N TYR A 283 -10.30 5.74 0.14
CA TYR A 283 -9.75 4.76 -0.82
C TYR A 283 -9.20 3.49 -0.14
N LYS A 284 -9.44 3.33 1.17
CA LYS A 284 -8.96 2.19 1.97
C LYS A 284 -7.45 1.97 1.84
N MET A 285 -6.69 3.05 1.74
CA MET A 285 -5.24 3.01 1.62
C MET A 285 -4.62 2.78 3.00
N SER A 286 -3.61 1.89 3.07
CA SER A 286 -2.84 1.68 4.31
C SER A 286 -1.94 2.87 4.59
N TYR A 287 -2.04 3.47 5.76
CA TYR A 287 -1.15 4.53 6.18
C TYR A 287 -0.86 4.50 7.68
N HIS A 288 0.22 5.17 8.08
CA HIS A 288 0.61 5.35 9.47
C HIS A 288 1.27 6.72 9.65
N ILE A 289 1.29 7.24 10.89
CA ILE A 289 1.94 8.49 11.25
C ILE A 289 3.13 8.19 12.14
N THR A 290 4.32 8.63 11.69
CA THR A 290 5.52 8.69 12.51
C THR A 290 5.68 10.10 13.06
N PRO A 291 5.53 10.32 14.38
CA PRO A 291 5.67 11.63 15.00
C PRO A 291 7.05 12.27 14.77
N GLY A 292 7.09 13.58 14.80
CA GLY A 292 8.30 14.37 14.74
C GLY A 292 8.45 15.31 15.93
N ILE A 293 9.62 15.91 16.10
CA ILE A 293 9.86 16.96 17.08
C ILE A 293 9.30 18.28 16.54
N SER A 294 8.37 18.88 17.25
CA SER A 294 7.77 20.14 16.84
C SER A 294 8.64 21.35 17.20
N SER A 295 8.46 22.45 16.48
CA SER A 295 9.27 23.65 16.64
C SER A 295 9.22 24.28 18.05
N PHE A 296 8.10 24.12 18.79
CA PHE A 296 8.01 24.64 20.15
C PHE A 296 9.01 23.95 21.10
N GLN A 297 9.23 22.65 20.94
CA GLN A 297 10.19 21.89 21.73
C GLN A 297 11.63 22.34 21.42
N ALA A 298 11.95 22.50 20.13
CA ALA A 298 13.26 23.01 19.73
C ALA A 298 13.50 24.47 20.21
N ALA A 299 12.47 25.31 20.18
CA ALA A 299 12.53 26.67 20.70
C ALA A 299 12.85 26.67 22.21
N ALA A 300 12.18 25.84 22.99
CA ALA A 300 12.48 25.73 24.43
C ALA A 300 13.93 25.28 24.69
N ALA A 301 14.41 24.29 23.94
CA ALA A 301 15.77 23.82 24.03
C ALA A 301 16.80 24.92 23.69
N ALA A 302 16.56 25.66 22.60
CA ALA A 302 17.43 26.78 22.19
C ALA A 302 17.44 27.93 23.22
N LEU A 303 16.30 28.21 23.85
CA LEU A 303 16.16 29.21 24.92
C LEU A 303 16.63 28.67 26.28
N ARG A 304 17.01 27.40 26.38
CA ARG A 304 17.36 26.75 27.65
C ARG A 304 16.25 26.94 28.70
N SER A 305 15.01 26.82 28.28
CA SER A 305 13.81 27.07 29.07
C SER A 305 12.94 25.82 29.17
N GLN A 306 12.23 25.69 30.27
CA GLN A 306 11.20 24.70 30.48
C GLN A 306 9.82 25.33 30.42
N PHE A 307 8.86 24.67 29.79
CA PHE A 307 7.49 25.19 29.66
C PHE A 307 6.71 25.19 30.96
N THR A 308 6.99 24.21 31.82
CA THR A 308 6.28 24.02 33.08
C THR A 308 7.22 24.35 34.26
N ILE A 309 6.74 25.20 35.17
CA ILE A 309 7.50 25.63 36.34
C ILE A 309 6.63 25.33 37.57
N PRO A 310 7.10 24.53 38.53
CA PRO A 310 6.35 24.24 39.75
C PRO A 310 5.81 25.52 40.41
N GLU A 311 4.60 25.45 40.90
CA GLU A 311 3.88 26.54 41.59
C GLU A 311 3.58 27.79 40.71
N LYS A 312 4.10 27.87 39.47
CA LYS A 312 3.89 29.01 38.57
C LYS A 312 3.02 28.65 37.37
N VAL A 313 3.43 27.65 36.59
CA VAL A 313 2.72 27.26 35.39
C VAL A 313 2.87 25.75 35.12
N GLN A 314 1.75 25.06 34.93
CA GLN A 314 1.71 23.61 34.71
C GLN A 314 1.09 23.22 33.35
N SER A 315 0.59 24.18 32.61
CA SER A 315 -0.11 23.95 31.34
C SER A 315 0.62 24.60 30.17
N ILE A 316 0.53 23.97 29.02
CA ILE A 316 1.05 24.48 27.75
C ILE A 316 -0.11 24.56 26.76
N ILE A 317 -0.31 25.72 26.17
CA ILE A 317 -1.31 25.95 25.13
C ILE A 317 -0.55 26.08 23.80
N LEU A 318 -0.84 25.16 22.87
CA LEU A 318 -0.41 25.26 21.48
C LEU A 318 -1.53 25.91 20.68
N THR A 319 -1.32 27.10 20.16
CA THR A 319 -2.32 27.88 19.45
C THR A 319 -1.69 28.65 18.27
N ARG A 320 -2.50 29.42 17.56
CA ARG A 320 -2.05 30.35 16.54
C ARG A 320 -2.73 31.70 16.72
N GLY A 321 -2.18 32.74 16.13
CA GLY A 321 -2.89 34.00 16.00
C GLY A 321 -3.93 33.95 14.89
N GLU A 322 -4.87 34.89 14.91
CA GLU A 322 -5.83 35.06 13.83
C GLU A 322 -5.14 35.62 12.59
N GLY A 323 -5.21 34.86 11.49
CA GLY A 323 -4.65 35.22 10.20
C GLY A 323 -5.70 35.17 9.10
N ARG A 324 -5.38 34.55 7.97
CA ARG A 324 -6.32 34.34 6.87
C ARG A 324 -7.50 33.45 7.27
N THR A 325 -7.29 32.53 8.19
CA THR A 325 -8.33 31.66 8.73
C THR A 325 -8.75 32.21 10.09
N PRO A 326 -10.04 32.46 10.35
CA PRO A 326 -10.52 32.99 11.63
C PRO A 326 -10.25 31.99 12.77
N MET A 327 -10.12 32.53 13.97
CA MET A 327 -10.03 31.73 15.18
C MET A 327 -11.45 31.49 15.75
N PRO A 328 -11.71 30.29 16.29
CA PRO A 328 -12.94 30.07 17.04
C PRO A 328 -13.07 31.08 18.17
N GLU A 329 -14.29 31.55 18.42
CA GLU A 329 -14.54 32.62 19.41
C GLU A 329 -13.99 32.28 20.81
N LYS A 330 -14.07 30.99 21.20
CA LYS A 330 -13.59 30.52 22.51
C LYS A 330 -12.05 30.35 22.57
N GLU A 331 -11.38 30.36 21.44
CA GLU A 331 -9.92 30.15 21.33
C GLU A 331 -9.15 31.40 20.96
N GLN A 332 -9.77 32.57 21.04
CA GLN A 332 -9.10 33.84 20.84
C GLN A 332 -8.01 34.03 21.89
N LEU A 333 -6.87 34.61 21.50
CA LEU A 333 -5.67 34.69 22.34
C LEU A 333 -5.89 35.33 23.68
N HIS A 334 -6.74 36.40 23.77
CA HIS A 334 -7.05 37.07 25.02
C HIS A 334 -7.86 36.17 25.98
N LYS A 335 -8.68 35.25 25.47
CA LYS A 335 -9.43 34.27 26.27
C LYS A 335 -8.49 33.15 26.77
N LEU A 336 -7.62 32.63 25.88
CA LEU A 336 -6.66 31.62 26.27
C LEU A 336 -5.63 32.15 27.29
N ALA A 337 -5.25 33.42 27.18
CA ALA A 337 -4.31 34.07 28.10
C ALA A 337 -4.84 34.17 29.55
N GLN A 338 -6.16 34.12 29.76
CA GLN A 338 -6.76 34.11 31.10
C GLN A 338 -6.33 32.93 31.97
N SER A 339 -5.94 31.81 31.33
CA SER A 339 -5.41 30.62 32.03
C SER A 339 -4.03 30.84 32.63
N GLN A 340 -3.30 31.90 32.25
CA GLN A 340 -1.92 32.19 32.62
C GLN A 340 -0.94 31.03 32.33
N SER A 341 -1.29 30.18 31.37
CA SER A 341 -0.48 29.06 30.89
C SER A 341 0.66 29.54 29.98
N THR A 342 1.70 28.74 29.83
CA THR A 342 2.69 28.97 28.76
C THR A 342 2.01 28.81 27.40
N MET A 343 2.09 29.81 26.55
CA MET A 343 1.50 29.78 25.22
C MET A 343 2.57 29.71 24.14
N CYS A 344 2.44 28.72 23.25
CA CYS A 344 3.26 28.58 22.03
C CYS A 344 2.39 28.94 20.83
N ILE A 345 2.65 30.10 20.23
CA ILE A 345 1.80 30.69 19.18
C ILE A 345 2.44 30.44 17.81
N TYR A 346 1.82 29.55 17.05
CA TYR A 346 2.27 29.14 15.70
C TYR A 346 1.77 30.07 14.61
N LEU A 347 2.39 30.02 13.44
CA LEU A 347 1.94 30.67 12.20
C LEU A 347 1.69 32.19 12.35
N SER A 348 2.33 32.83 13.33
CA SER A 348 2.02 34.19 13.75
C SER A 348 3.19 35.16 13.66
N ALA A 349 4.31 34.78 13.07
CA ALA A 349 5.50 35.62 12.93
C ALA A 349 5.20 36.94 12.18
N GLY A 350 4.32 36.92 11.18
CA GLY A 350 3.91 38.09 10.41
C GLY A 350 2.94 39.04 11.13
N ILE A 351 2.40 38.63 12.30
CA ILE A 351 1.43 39.41 13.09
C ILE A 351 1.87 39.58 14.56
N VAL A 352 3.17 39.51 14.81
CA VAL A 352 3.77 39.54 16.15
C VAL A 352 3.31 40.78 16.95
N GLU A 353 3.26 41.95 16.33
CA GLU A 353 2.81 43.19 16.98
C GLU A 353 1.34 43.09 17.46
N GLN A 354 0.46 42.52 16.62
CA GLN A 354 -0.95 42.34 16.99
C GLN A 354 -1.10 41.32 18.13
N VAL A 355 -0.28 40.26 18.13
CA VAL A 355 -0.24 39.26 19.21
C VAL A 355 0.23 39.89 20.52
N GLN A 356 1.20 40.80 20.50
CA GLN A 356 1.67 41.51 21.68
C GLN A 356 0.63 42.44 22.27
N ILE A 357 -0.10 43.18 21.45
CA ILE A 357 -1.20 44.07 21.88
C ILE A 357 -2.32 43.28 22.53
N GLY A 358 -2.70 42.12 21.98
CA GLY A 358 -3.71 41.24 22.55
C GLY A 358 -3.32 40.62 23.89
N ARG A 359 -2.05 40.65 24.30
CA ARG A 359 -1.59 40.25 25.65
C ARG A 359 -1.60 41.34 26.68
N ALA A 360 -1.61 42.62 26.26
CA ALA A 360 -1.56 43.78 27.14
C ALA A 360 -2.94 44.34 27.56
N SER A 361 -4.02 43.74 27.01
CA SER A 361 -5.39 44.14 27.29
C SER A 361 -6.13 43.07 28.18
#